data_2f157d18a9c04350d4561be22e611cb5
#
_entry.id   2f157d18a9c04350d4561be22e611cb5
#
_cell.length_a   1.000
_cell.length_b   1.000
_cell.length_c   1.000
_cell.angle_alpha   90.00
_cell.angle_beta   90.00
_cell.angle_gamma   90.00
#
_symmetry.space_group_name_H-M   'P 1'
#
loop_
_entity.id
_entity.type
_entity.pdbx_description
1 polymer ?
#
loop_
_entity_poly.entity_id
_entity_poly.type
_entity_poly.pdbx_seq_one_letter_code
_entity_poly.pdbx_strand_id
1 'polypeptide(L)'
;MYALERRQFGQPIADFQGIQFMLADMATEIEAARHLVYHAAWLKEQGKPYTREASMAKLFASEAAMRITTKAVQVHGGYGYTTEYPVERMMRDAKICEIGEGTSEIQRLVISRNILGKL
;
A
#
# COMPACT_ATOMS: atom_id res chain seq x y z
N MET A 1 10.73 1.38 16.98
CA MET A 1 10.54 0.90 15.56
C MET A 1 11.47 -0.28 15.35
N TYR A 2 10.94 -1.45 14.94
CA TYR A 2 11.68 -2.72 14.87
C TYR A 2 13.07 -2.62 14.22
N ALA A 3 13.19 -1.93 13.06
CA ALA A 3 14.46 -1.83 12.36
C ALA A 3 15.56 -1.09 13.13
N LEU A 4 15.22 -0.23 14.09
CA LEU A 4 16.18 0.46 14.98
C LEU A 4 16.60 -0.42 16.16
N GLU A 5 15.76 -1.37 16.55
CA GLU A 5 15.96 -2.23 17.73
C GLU A 5 16.63 -3.55 17.35
N ARG A 6 16.23 -4.15 16.22
CA ARG A 6 16.77 -5.42 15.75
C ARG A 6 18.21 -5.26 15.28
N ARG A 7 19.10 -6.07 15.80
CA ARG A 7 20.53 -6.07 15.46
C ARG A 7 20.93 -7.33 14.72
N GLN A 8 21.72 -7.17 13.66
CA GLN A 8 22.40 -8.23 12.93
C GLN A 8 23.78 -7.73 12.49
N PHE A 9 24.75 -8.62 12.41
CA PHE A 9 26.13 -8.29 12.02
C PHE A 9 26.73 -7.13 12.85
N GLY A 10 26.39 -7.07 14.14
CA GLY A 10 26.92 -6.09 15.10
C GLY A 10 26.26 -4.71 15.09
N GLN A 11 25.24 -4.46 14.27
CA GLN A 11 24.59 -3.15 14.15
C GLN A 11 23.06 -3.27 14.01
N PRO A 12 22.29 -2.20 14.25
CA PRO A 12 20.87 -2.16 13.94
C PRO A 12 20.63 -2.44 12.46
N ILE A 13 19.55 -3.16 12.11
CA ILE A 13 19.27 -3.44 10.69
C ILE A 13 18.92 -2.17 9.90
N ALA A 14 18.48 -1.11 10.57
CA ALA A 14 18.25 0.21 9.97
C ALA A 14 19.52 0.85 9.38
N ASP A 15 20.72 0.40 9.79
CA ASP A 15 22.00 0.92 9.27
C ASP A 15 22.39 0.28 7.92
N PHE A 16 21.70 -0.80 7.51
CA PHE A 16 21.92 -1.42 6.22
C PHE A 16 21.17 -0.65 5.11
N GLN A 17 21.90 -0.25 4.07
CA GLN A 17 21.35 0.53 2.96
C GLN A 17 20.17 -0.18 2.27
N GLY A 18 20.19 -1.52 2.16
CA GLY A 18 19.07 -2.28 1.62
C GLY A 18 17.77 -2.12 2.41
N ILE A 19 17.85 -2.04 3.74
CA ILE A 19 16.71 -1.78 4.61
C ILE A 19 16.25 -0.32 4.46
N GLN A 20 17.19 0.62 4.41
CA GLN A 20 16.87 2.04 4.22
C GLN A 20 16.12 2.29 2.91
N PHE A 21 16.54 1.66 1.81
CA PHE A 21 15.85 1.76 0.51
C PHE A 21 14.44 1.17 0.57
N MET A 22 14.27 0.00 1.18
CA MET A 22 12.93 -0.57 1.36
C MET A 22 12.00 0.36 2.15
N LEU A 23 12.49 0.97 3.23
CA LEU A 23 11.70 1.89 4.04
C LEU A 23 11.35 3.18 3.28
N ALA A 24 12.29 3.71 2.49
CA ALA A 24 12.05 4.88 1.65
C ALA A 24 10.98 4.62 0.58
N ASP A 25 11.07 3.48 -0.11
CA ASP A 25 10.07 3.05 -1.10
C ASP A 25 8.68 2.93 -0.46
N MET A 26 8.60 2.24 0.69
CA MET A 26 7.34 2.06 1.41
C MET A 26 6.73 3.40 1.81
N ALA A 27 7.53 4.32 2.34
CA ALA A 27 7.07 5.66 2.72
C ALA A 27 6.55 6.44 1.50
N THR A 28 7.25 6.37 0.37
CA THR A 28 6.86 7.03 -0.88
C THR A 28 5.53 6.48 -1.41
N GLU A 29 5.36 5.15 -1.41
CA GLU A 29 4.10 4.52 -1.85
C GLU A 29 2.93 4.89 -0.93
N ILE A 30 3.15 5.00 0.39
CA ILE A 30 2.12 5.43 1.35
C ILE A 30 1.67 6.87 1.05
N GLU A 31 2.61 7.80 0.85
CA GLU A 31 2.26 9.19 0.54
C GLU A 31 1.53 9.31 -0.79
N ALA A 32 1.97 8.60 -1.83
CA ALA A 32 1.27 8.59 -3.10
C ALA A 32 -0.17 8.08 -2.97
N ALA A 33 -0.37 6.97 -2.23
CA ALA A 33 -1.69 6.43 -1.95
C ALA A 33 -2.57 7.43 -1.20
N ARG A 34 -2.02 8.07 -0.16
CA ARG A 34 -2.72 9.09 0.65
C ARG A 34 -3.21 10.24 -0.21
N HIS A 35 -2.36 10.78 -1.06
CA HIS A 35 -2.73 11.88 -1.95
C HIS A 35 -3.84 11.50 -2.93
N LEU A 36 -3.81 10.31 -3.52
CA LEU A 36 -4.87 9.83 -4.40
C LEU A 36 -6.21 9.70 -3.66
N VAL A 37 -6.20 9.14 -2.44
CA VAL A 37 -7.40 8.98 -1.62
C VAL A 37 -7.97 10.35 -1.23
N TYR A 38 -7.14 11.26 -0.76
CA TYR A 38 -7.58 12.59 -0.36
C TYR A 38 -8.08 13.41 -1.53
N HIS A 39 -7.47 13.28 -2.71
CA HIS A 39 -7.96 13.93 -3.92
C HIS A 39 -9.36 13.44 -4.31
N ALA A 40 -9.60 12.14 -4.30
CA ALA A 40 -10.91 11.57 -4.59
C ALA A 40 -11.97 12.02 -3.56
N ALA A 41 -11.61 12.03 -2.26
CA ALA A 41 -12.48 12.49 -1.19
C ALA A 41 -12.83 13.99 -1.34
N TRP A 42 -11.85 14.82 -1.66
CA TRP A 42 -12.05 16.25 -1.90
C TRP A 42 -12.99 16.51 -3.10
N LEU A 43 -12.82 15.80 -4.21
CA LEU A 43 -13.73 15.92 -5.37
C LEU A 43 -15.17 15.58 -4.98
N LYS A 44 -15.36 14.50 -4.22
CA LYS A 44 -16.67 14.10 -3.70
C LYS A 44 -17.29 15.20 -2.83
N GLU A 45 -16.51 15.76 -1.91
CA GLU A 45 -16.96 16.86 -1.04
C GLU A 45 -17.36 18.10 -1.82
N GLN A 46 -16.67 18.40 -2.91
CA GLN A 46 -16.98 19.52 -3.80
C GLN A 46 -18.16 19.23 -4.76
N GLY A 47 -18.81 18.08 -4.67
CA GLY A 47 -19.90 17.71 -5.60
C GLY A 47 -19.44 17.49 -7.05
N LYS A 48 -18.14 17.28 -7.27
CA LYS A 48 -17.57 17.04 -8.60
C LYS A 48 -17.58 15.55 -8.96
N PRO A 49 -17.55 15.19 -10.26
CA PRO A 49 -17.32 13.80 -10.67
C PRO A 49 -16.02 13.26 -10.07
N TYR A 50 -16.05 12.07 -9.47
CA TYR A 50 -14.90 11.48 -8.77
C TYR A 50 -14.74 9.97 -9.02
N THR A 51 -15.56 9.37 -9.85
CA THR A 51 -15.56 7.91 -10.11
C THR A 51 -14.18 7.42 -10.57
N ARG A 52 -13.56 8.12 -11.52
CA ARG A 52 -12.24 7.79 -12.04
C ARG A 52 -11.18 7.89 -10.94
N GLU A 53 -11.17 8.99 -10.21
CA GLU A 53 -10.20 9.27 -9.15
C GLU A 53 -10.37 8.30 -7.96
N ALA A 54 -11.59 7.95 -7.60
CA ALA A 54 -11.87 6.94 -6.59
C ALA A 54 -11.36 5.55 -7.01
N SER A 55 -11.58 5.18 -8.27
CA SER A 55 -11.06 3.91 -8.81
C SER A 55 -9.52 3.90 -8.88
N MET A 56 -8.89 5.02 -9.25
CA MET A 56 -7.43 5.17 -9.23
C MET A 56 -6.89 5.07 -7.80
N ALA A 57 -7.51 5.74 -6.85
CA ALA A 57 -7.14 5.69 -5.44
C ALA A 57 -7.25 4.27 -4.88
N LYS A 58 -8.37 3.60 -5.11
CA LYS A 58 -8.60 2.23 -4.66
C LYS A 58 -7.59 1.26 -5.28
N LEU A 59 -7.38 1.32 -6.57
CA LEU A 59 -6.43 0.47 -7.29
C LEU A 59 -5.00 0.64 -6.74
N PHE A 60 -4.52 1.87 -6.69
CA PHE A 60 -3.16 2.14 -6.24
C PHE A 60 -2.96 1.80 -4.77
N ALA A 61 -3.87 2.25 -3.88
CA ALA A 61 -3.72 2.05 -2.44
C ALA A 61 -3.80 0.56 -2.05
N SER A 62 -4.68 -0.23 -2.66
CA SER A 62 -4.80 -1.66 -2.37
C SER A 62 -3.56 -2.44 -2.83
N GLU A 63 -3.06 -2.18 -4.02
CA GLU A 63 -1.84 -2.83 -4.52
C GLU A 63 -0.59 -2.37 -3.74
N ALA A 64 -0.51 -1.08 -3.38
CA ALA A 64 0.56 -0.57 -2.51
C ALA A 64 0.52 -1.22 -1.12
N ALA A 65 -0.66 -1.35 -0.50
CA ALA A 65 -0.81 -2.02 0.79
C ALA A 65 -0.26 -3.44 0.76
N MET A 66 -0.54 -4.19 -0.30
CA MET A 66 -0.02 -5.55 -0.47
C MET A 66 1.51 -5.58 -0.61
N ARG A 67 2.08 -4.69 -1.43
CA ARG A 67 3.54 -4.59 -1.58
C ARG A 67 4.23 -4.18 -0.27
N ILE A 68 3.68 -3.17 0.42
CA ILE A 68 4.23 -2.61 1.65
C ILE A 68 4.19 -3.64 2.79
N THR A 69 3.06 -4.29 2.99
CA THR A 69 2.92 -5.30 4.06
C THR A 69 3.81 -6.52 3.80
N THR A 70 3.98 -6.94 2.55
CA THR A 70 4.93 -7.99 2.17
C THR A 70 6.38 -7.56 2.49
N LYS A 71 6.77 -6.33 2.13
CA LYS A 71 8.08 -5.76 2.48
C LYS A 71 8.26 -5.64 4.01
N ALA A 72 7.19 -5.31 4.75
CA ALA A 72 7.25 -5.23 6.21
C ALA A 72 7.56 -6.60 6.83
N VAL A 73 6.95 -7.68 6.35
CA VAL A 73 7.32 -9.05 6.76
C VAL A 73 8.79 -9.32 6.45
N GLN A 74 9.27 -8.94 5.26
CA GLN A 74 10.67 -9.12 4.86
C GLN A 74 11.64 -8.37 5.77
N VAL A 75 11.33 -7.13 6.16
CA VAL A 75 12.15 -6.33 7.09
C VAL A 75 12.24 -6.99 8.48
N HIS A 76 11.17 -7.66 8.92
CA HIS A 76 11.15 -8.39 10.19
C HIS A 76 11.88 -9.75 10.10
N GLY A 77 12.14 -10.25 8.89
CA GLY A 77 12.75 -11.57 8.68
C GLY A 77 11.86 -12.69 9.24
N GLY A 78 12.47 -13.71 9.84
CA GLY A 78 11.73 -14.85 10.41
C GLY A 78 10.69 -14.45 11.45
N TYR A 79 10.94 -13.43 12.24
CA TYR A 79 9.96 -12.90 13.21
C TYR A 79 8.72 -12.31 12.54
N GLY A 80 8.85 -11.76 11.34
CA GLY A 80 7.71 -11.25 10.58
C GLY A 80 6.75 -12.33 10.10
N TYR A 81 7.17 -13.58 10.07
CA TYR A 81 6.35 -14.74 9.71
C TYR A 81 5.62 -15.35 10.91
N THR A 82 5.92 -14.91 12.13
CA THR A 82 5.31 -15.39 13.37
C THR A 82 4.19 -14.45 13.82
N THR A 83 3.31 -14.94 14.70
CA THR A 83 2.21 -14.16 15.28
C THR A 83 2.65 -13.20 16.39
N GLU A 84 3.92 -13.21 16.77
CA GLU A 84 4.49 -12.30 17.76
C GLU A 84 4.48 -10.84 17.30
N TYR A 85 4.56 -10.61 15.98
CA TYR A 85 4.49 -9.30 15.35
C TYR A 85 3.26 -9.20 14.45
N PRO A 86 2.63 -8.03 14.34
CA PRO A 86 1.37 -7.89 13.60
C PRO A 86 1.52 -7.90 12.07
N VAL A 87 2.74 -7.86 11.53
CA VAL A 87 2.99 -7.64 10.09
C VAL A 87 2.48 -8.79 9.22
N GLU A 88 2.52 -10.05 9.70
CA GLU A 88 1.96 -11.20 8.98
C GLU A 88 0.45 -11.09 8.82
N ARG A 89 -0.25 -10.63 9.87
CA ARG A 89 -1.68 -10.38 9.84
C ARG A 89 -2.01 -9.22 8.90
N MET A 90 -1.25 -8.12 8.98
CA MET A 90 -1.45 -6.97 8.09
C MET A 90 -1.30 -7.37 6.61
N MET A 91 -0.37 -8.27 6.28
CA MET A 91 -0.21 -8.79 4.93
C MET A 91 -1.43 -9.60 4.48
N ARG A 92 -1.95 -10.48 5.34
CA ARG A 92 -3.17 -11.25 5.05
C ARG A 92 -4.39 -10.34 4.89
N ASP A 93 -4.54 -9.36 5.79
CA ASP A 93 -5.65 -8.41 5.75
C ASP A 93 -5.58 -7.48 4.52
N ALA A 94 -4.37 -7.07 4.11
CA ALA A 94 -4.19 -6.23 2.93
C ALA A 94 -4.69 -6.90 1.63
N LYS A 95 -4.65 -8.23 1.56
CA LYS A 95 -5.07 -8.96 0.35
C LYS A 95 -6.54 -8.75 0.00
N ILE A 96 -7.42 -8.64 0.98
CA ILE A 96 -8.85 -8.40 0.70
C ILE A 96 -9.08 -7.05 0.01
N CYS A 97 -8.21 -6.07 0.24
CA CYS A 97 -8.32 -4.75 -0.37
C CYS A 97 -8.17 -4.78 -1.90
N GLU A 98 -7.48 -5.78 -2.46
CA GLU A 98 -7.38 -5.97 -3.92
C GLU A 98 -8.61 -6.65 -4.52
N ILE A 99 -9.44 -7.31 -3.69
CA ILE A 99 -10.55 -8.16 -4.11
C ILE A 99 -11.90 -7.50 -3.81
N GLY A 100 -12.08 -7.02 -2.56
CA GLY A 100 -13.34 -6.44 -2.08
C GLY A 100 -13.70 -5.13 -2.77
N GLU A 101 -15.00 -4.83 -2.84
CA GLU A 101 -15.56 -3.59 -3.44
C GLU A 101 -15.12 -3.35 -4.90
N GLY A 102 -15.00 -4.43 -5.64
CA GLY A 102 -14.49 -4.44 -7.01
C GLY A 102 -12.98 -4.72 -7.06
N THR A 103 -12.61 -5.80 -7.74
CA THR A 103 -11.21 -6.23 -7.85
C THR A 103 -10.34 -5.18 -8.55
N SER A 104 -9.02 -5.33 -8.43
CA SER A 104 -8.05 -4.49 -9.16
C SER A 104 -8.33 -4.45 -10.66
N GLU A 105 -8.77 -5.56 -11.25
CA GLU A 105 -9.16 -5.66 -12.67
C GLU A 105 -10.41 -4.83 -12.96
N ILE A 106 -11.41 -4.87 -12.09
CA ILE A 106 -12.62 -4.05 -12.22
C ILE A 106 -12.28 -2.56 -12.09
N GLN A 107 -11.40 -2.17 -11.18
CA GLN A 107 -10.96 -0.77 -11.07
C GLN A 107 -10.29 -0.31 -12.36
N ARG A 108 -9.42 -1.13 -12.96
CA ARG A 108 -8.80 -0.83 -14.26
C ARG A 108 -9.84 -0.67 -15.37
N LEU A 109 -10.87 -1.50 -15.38
CA LEU A 109 -11.97 -1.41 -16.35
C LEU A 109 -12.74 -0.09 -16.19
N VAL A 110 -13.08 0.30 -14.96
CA VAL A 110 -13.77 1.57 -14.69
C VAL A 110 -12.91 2.76 -15.12
N ILE A 111 -11.63 2.77 -14.77
CA ILE A 111 -10.70 3.84 -15.18
C ILE A 111 -10.63 3.96 -16.70
N SER A 112 -10.41 2.83 -17.39
CA SER A 112 -10.25 2.83 -18.84
C SER A 112 -11.51 3.31 -19.57
N ARG A 113 -12.70 2.90 -19.11
CA ARG A 113 -13.97 3.36 -19.68
C ARG A 113 -14.17 4.85 -19.50
N ASN A 114 -13.82 5.39 -18.34
CA ASN A 114 -13.87 6.85 -18.09
C ASN A 114 -12.94 7.62 -19.05
N ILE A 115 -11.71 7.12 -19.26
CA ILE A 115 -10.75 7.76 -20.18
C ILE A 115 -11.23 7.69 -21.63
N LEU A 116 -11.84 6.58 -22.03
CA LEU A 116 -12.30 6.35 -23.40
C LEU A 116 -13.70 6.89 -23.68
N GLY A 117 -14.39 7.47 -22.70
CA GLY A 117 -15.76 7.97 -22.86
C GLY A 117 -16.77 6.85 -23.14
N LYS A 118 -16.60 5.66 -22.58
CA LYS A 118 -17.44 4.47 -22.81
C LYS A 118 -18.30 4.10 -21.58
N LEU A 119 -18.53 5.04 -20.67
CA LEU A 119 -19.45 4.89 -19.54
C LEU A 119 -20.81 5.44 -19.86
#